data_51d01109d90fbc7d4af06651e7b6417d
#
_entry.id   51d01109d90fbc7d4af06651e7b6417d
#
_cell.length_a   1.000
_cell.length_b   1.000
_cell.length_c   1.000
_cell.angle_alpha   90.00
_cell.angle_beta   90.00
_cell.angle_gamma   90.00
#
_symmetry.space_group_name_H-M   'P 1'
#
loop_
_entity.id
_entity.type
_entity.pdbx_description
1 polymer ?
#
loop_
_entity_poly.entity_id
_entity_poly.type
_entity_poly.pdbx_seq_one_letter_code
_entity_poly.pdbx_strand_id
1 'polypeptide(L)'
;MIQSLLCYCVLLFLSIQIAHAQPKLEIIGGNTYDWGFVKTKDSPLKAKIKLKNTGNQLLQIWDVKPGCGCTTAPLDKKKLKPGETGTMAVSLNLGTAGGEIHKSITINSNDATVPIKVLALKANVIQPIQLLPQQYIAFGDIMKGYECKGSITVKNTSPKDIILSSFSTSEGMSINMNKNVTLKSQGSITLTAKLTPKNKGYFNGYIHFNTSHPDFPVMDIVCYGNCK
;
A
#
# COMPACT_ATOMS: atom_id res chain seq x y z
N MET A 1 -47.72 56.41 10.03
CA MET A 1 -47.61 55.20 9.19
C MET A 1 -46.39 55.18 8.28
N ILE A 2 -45.98 56.27 7.66
CA ILE A 2 -44.82 56.32 6.73
C ILE A 2 -43.46 56.14 7.47
N GLN A 3 -43.32 56.67 8.70
CA GLN A 3 -42.09 56.55 9.51
C GLN A 3 -41.81 55.11 10.00
N SER A 4 -42.86 54.32 10.21
CA SER A 4 -42.73 52.90 10.62
C SER A 4 -42.27 52.01 9.46
N LEU A 5 -42.64 52.33 8.20
CA LEU A 5 -42.25 51.60 7.02
C LEU A 5 -40.77 51.81 6.67
N LEU A 6 -40.25 53.02 6.88
CA LEU A 6 -38.83 53.34 6.66
C LEU A 6 -37.92 52.59 7.63
N CYS A 7 -38.35 52.41 8.87
CA CYS A 7 -37.54 51.68 9.90
C CYS A 7 -37.47 50.17 9.57
N TYR A 8 -38.52 49.58 9.00
CA TYR A 8 -38.53 48.17 8.58
C TYR A 8 -37.64 47.91 7.35
N CYS A 9 -37.58 48.86 6.40
CA CYS A 9 -36.70 48.75 5.23
C CYS A 9 -35.21 48.85 5.60
N VAL A 10 -34.82 49.63 6.59
CA VAL A 10 -33.44 49.76 7.06
C VAL A 10 -32.98 48.50 7.81
N LEU A 11 -33.87 47.81 8.54
CA LEU A 11 -33.55 46.56 9.23
C LEU A 11 -33.42 45.36 8.27
N LEU A 12 -34.05 45.39 7.10
CA LEU A 12 -33.95 44.34 6.11
C LEU A 12 -32.64 44.39 5.30
N PHE A 13 -31.94 45.53 5.25
CA PHE A 13 -30.67 45.68 4.51
C PHE A 13 -29.42 45.36 5.33
N LEU A 14 -29.53 45.04 6.63
CA LEU A 14 -28.37 44.81 7.52
C LEU A 14 -28.03 43.34 7.71
N SER A 15 -28.65 42.41 6.98
CA SER A 15 -28.13 41.03 6.89
C SER A 15 -27.02 40.95 5.85
N ILE A 16 -25.97 41.74 6.01
CA ILE A 16 -24.70 41.54 5.31
C ILE A 16 -24.17 40.20 5.83
N GLN A 17 -24.37 39.17 5.09
CA GLN A 17 -23.67 37.92 5.33
C GLN A 17 -22.16 38.24 5.20
N ILE A 18 -21.48 38.33 6.33
CA ILE A 18 -20.01 38.36 6.36
C ILE A 18 -19.55 37.02 5.80
N ALA A 19 -19.38 36.97 4.48
CA ALA A 19 -18.68 35.85 3.86
C ALA A 19 -17.28 35.82 4.49
N HIS A 20 -17.10 34.96 5.48
CA HIS A 20 -15.79 34.80 6.11
C HIS A 20 -14.79 34.40 5.04
N ALA A 21 -13.91 35.32 4.74
CA ALA A 21 -12.81 35.10 3.81
C ALA A 21 -11.90 34.01 4.42
N GLN A 22 -11.87 32.82 3.81
CA GLN A 22 -11.12 31.70 4.36
C GLN A 22 -10.40 30.93 3.23
N PRO A 23 -9.19 30.44 3.50
CA PRO A 23 -8.55 29.47 2.62
C PRO A 23 -9.30 28.14 2.69
N LYS A 24 -9.40 27.42 1.56
CA LYS A 24 -10.08 26.13 1.50
C LYS A 24 -9.32 25.18 0.59
N LEU A 25 -8.89 24.05 1.15
CA LEU A 25 -8.20 23.00 0.40
C LEU A 25 -9.21 22.03 -0.23
N GLU A 26 -9.09 21.84 -1.52
CA GLU A 26 -9.81 20.80 -2.26
C GLU A 26 -8.79 19.86 -2.93
N ILE A 27 -9.01 18.54 -2.81
CA ILE A 27 -8.31 17.54 -3.59
C ILE A 27 -9.15 17.29 -4.84
N ILE A 28 -8.65 17.69 -6.00
CA ILE A 28 -9.36 17.49 -7.27
C ILE A 28 -9.43 15.98 -7.56
N GLY A 29 -10.65 15.49 -7.78
CA GLY A 29 -10.92 14.05 -7.94
C GLY A 29 -11.33 13.34 -6.65
N GLY A 30 -11.38 14.08 -5.51
CA GLY A 30 -11.85 13.56 -4.23
C GLY A 30 -10.73 13.07 -3.31
N ASN A 31 -11.12 12.55 -2.16
CA ASN A 31 -10.19 12.15 -1.10
C ASN A 31 -9.69 10.70 -1.24
N THR A 32 -9.92 10.06 -2.38
CA THR A 32 -9.42 8.70 -2.67
C THR A 32 -8.86 8.67 -4.08
N TYR A 33 -7.65 8.12 -4.20
CA TYR A 33 -7.06 7.79 -5.49
C TYR A 33 -6.90 6.28 -5.57
N ASP A 34 -7.48 5.67 -6.59
CA ASP A 34 -7.47 4.23 -6.80
C ASP A 34 -6.80 3.91 -8.15
N TRP A 35 -5.71 3.12 -8.11
CA TRP A 35 -5.06 2.61 -9.31
C TRP A 35 -5.80 1.43 -9.93
N GLY A 36 -6.83 0.87 -9.23
CA GLY A 36 -7.51 -0.34 -9.66
C GLY A 36 -6.61 -1.56 -9.57
N PHE A 37 -6.74 -2.47 -10.56
CA PHE A 37 -5.91 -3.66 -10.66
C PHE A 37 -4.55 -3.32 -11.28
N VAL A 38 -3.48 -3.66 -10.55
CA VAL A 38 -2.09 -3.42 -10.95
C VAL A 38 -1.26 -4.70 -10.80
N LYS A 39 -0.10 -4.76 -11.45
CA LYS A 39 0.87 -5.84 -11.28
C LYS A 39 2.05 -5.37 -10.42
N THR A 40 2.74 -6.29 -9.76
CA THR A 40 3.93 -5.97 -8.96
C THR A 40 5.01 -5.25 -9.79
N LYS A 41 5.15 -5.61 -11.08
CA LYS A 41 6.10 -4.96 -12.01
C LYS A 41 5.76 -3.51 -12.34
N ASP A 42 4.54 -3.05 -12.07
CA ASP A 42 4.14 -1.65 -12.28
C ASP A 42 4.65 -0.74 -11.14
N SER A 43 5.34 -1.33 -10.15
CA SER A 43 5.98 -0.60 -9.05
C SER A 43 7.19 0.22 -9.52
N PRO A 44 7.35 1.47 -9.04
CA PRO A 44 6.45 2.20 -8.16
C PRO A 44 5.23 2.77 -8.89
N LEU A 45 4.04 2.64 -8.29
CA LEU A 45 2.83 3.26 -8.81
C LEU A 45 2.94 4.78 -8.69
N LYS A 46 2.60 5.49 -9.76
CA LYS A 46 2.72 6.95 -9.82
C LYS A 46 1.36 7.60 -10.02
N ALA A 47 1.14 8.74 -9.35
CA ALA A 47 -0.02 9.60 -9.56
C ALA A 47 0.33 11.07 -9.40
N LYS A 48 -0.41 11.94 -10.10
CA LYS A 48 -0.33 13.40 -9.94
C LYS A 48 -1.64 13.89 -9.34
N ILE A 49 -1.62 14.21 -8.08
CA ILE A 49 -2.78 14.68 -7.32
C ILE A 49 -2.79 16.20 -7.32
N LYS A 50 -3.88 16.80 -7.78
CA LYS A 50 -4.03 18.25 -7.80
C LYS A 50 -4.69 18.73 -6.52
N LEU A 51 -4.06 19.69 -5.85
CA LEU A 51 -4.54 20.38 -4.66
C LEU A 51 -4.92 21.80 -5.07
N LYS A 52 -6.19 22.19 -4.91
CA LYS A 52 -6.70 23.50 -5.32
C LYS A 52 -7.12 24.30 -4.10
N ASN A 53 -6.81 25.59 -4.11
CA ASN A 53 -7.41 26.54 -3.19
C ASN A 53 -8.77 27.02 -3.74
N THR A 54 -9.86 26.52 -3.18
CA THR A 54 -11.22 26.94 -3.54
C THR A 54 -11.77 28.03 -2.64
N GLY A 55 -10.97 28.51 -1.68
CA GLY A 55 -11.28 29.64 -0.84
C GLY A 55 -10.90 30.96 -1.50
N ASN A 56 -11.08 32.07 -0.73
CA ASN A 56 -10.81 33.42 -1.18
C ASN A 56 -9.62 34.08 -0.44
N GLN A 57 -8.89 33.32 0.39
CA GLN A 57 -7.65 33.69 1.05
C GLN A 57 -6.51 32.79 0.66
N LEU A 58 -5.27 33.22 0.95
CA LEU A 58 -4.07 32.42 0.69
C LEU A 58 -4.11 31.10 1.46
N LEU A 59 -4.12 29.99 0.76
CA LEU A 59 -3.97 28.66 1.33
C LEU A 59 -2.49 28.34 1.51
N GLN A 60 -2.10 27.95 2.71
CA GLN A 60 -0.75 27.48 3.02
C GLN A 60 -0.81 26.02 3.45
N ILE A 61 -0.12 25.14 2.72
CA ILE A 61 0.08 23.74 3.04
C ILE A 61 1.38 23.64 3.82
N TRP A 62 1.29 23.27 5.10
CA TRP A 62 2.45 23.19 5.99
C TRP A 62 3.24 21.92 5.76
N ASP A 63 2.51 20.81 5.65
CA ASP A 63 3.11 19.48 5.57
C ASP A 63 2.26 18.52 4.73
N VAL A 64 2.95 17.60 4.06
CA VAL A 64 2.38 16.47 3.31
C VAL A 64 3.09 15.22 3.80
N LYS A 65 2.40 14.42 4.61
CA LYS A 65 2.99 13.29 5.32
C LYS A 65 2.39 11.96 4.87
N PRO A 66 3.13 11.15 4.11
CA PRO A 66 2.75 9.77 3.83
C PRO A 66 2.68 8.93 5.10
N GLY A 67 1.70 8.01 5.17
CA GLY A 67 1.49 7.12 6.31
C GLY A 67 2.51 5.98 6.42
N CYS A 68 3.39 5.79 5.41
CA CYS A 68 4.46 4.78 5.42
C CYS A 68 5.68 5.26 4.62
N GLY A 69 6.85 4.70 4.92
CA GLY A 69 8.08 4.92 4.15
C GLY A 69 8.04 4.36 2.71
N CYS A 70 7.03 3.57 2.38
CA CYS A 70 6.80 3.04 1.04
C CYS A 70 6.19 4.07 0.06
N THR A 71 5.80 5.24 0.55
CA THR A 71 5.16 6.29 -0.25
C THR A 71 5.94 7.59 -0.15
N THR A 72 6.12 8.27 -1.28
CA THR A 72 6.62 9.65 -1.35
C THR A 72 5.57 10.55 -1.99
N ALA A 73 5.49 11.78 -1.55
CA ALA A 73 4.47 12.73 -2.01
C ALA A 73 4.98 14.19 -2.03
N PRO A 74 6.05 14.50 -2.78
CA PRO A 74 6.53 15.87 -2.91
C PRO A 74 5.46 16.78 -3.54
N LEU A 75 5.32 17.99 -2.99
CA LEU A 75 4.41 19.02 -3.47
C LEU A 75 5.21 20.13 -4.16
N ASP A 76 4.78 20.56 -5.34
CA ASP A 76 5.46 21.60 -6.12
C ASP A 76 5.28 23.01 -5.52
N LYS A 77 4.12 23.29 -4.90
CA LYS A 77 3.79 24.58 -4.31
C LYS A 77 3.10 24.42 -2.95
N LYS A 78 3.66 25.04 -1.93
CA LYS A 78 3.09 25.05 -0.57
C LYS A 78 2.15 26.24 -0.29
N LYS A 79 2.16 27.27 -1.13
CA LYS A 79 1.27 28.45 -1.03
C LYS A 79 0.48 28.58 -2.30
N LEU A 80 -0.86 28.59 -2.18
CA LEU A 80 -1.78 28.66 -3.30
C LEU A 80 -2.68 29.88 -3.14
N LYS A 81 -2.64 30.80 -4.09
CA LYS A 81 -3.60 31.92 -4.18
C LYS A 81 -5.01 31.41 -4.41
N PRO A 82 -6.07 32.20 -4.16
CA PRO A 82 -7.43 31.85 -4.54
C PRO A 82 -7.53 31.33 -5.98
N GLY A 83 -8.14 30.16 -6.17
CA GLY A 83 -8.26 29.48 -7.46
C GLY A 83 -7.02 28.75 -7.96
N GLU A 84 -5.85 28.96 -7.34
CA GLU A 84 -4.60 28.32 -7.77
C GLU A 84 -4.54 26.83 -7.41
N THR A 85 -3.84 26.07 -8.24
CA THR A 85 -3.62 24.63 -8.08
C THR A 85 -2.15 24.32 -7.93
N GLY A 86 -1.81 23.48 -6.96
CA GLY A 86 -0.52 22.79 -6.82
C GLY A 86 -0.64 21.32 -7.20
N THR A 87 0.49 20.68 -7.47
CA THR A 87 0.55 19.26 -7.83
C THR A 87 1.40 18.48 -6.83
N MET A 88 0.82 17.45 -6.25
CA MET A 88 1.50 16.48 -5.40
C MET A 88 1.84 15.26 -6.24
N ALA A 89 3.13 14.96 -6.39
CA ALA A 89 3.62 13.82 -7.15
C ALA A 89 3.72 12.60 -6.23
N VAL A 90 2.73 11.71 -6.29
CA VAL A 90 2.69 10.50 -5.47
C VAL A 90 3.47 9.38 -6.14
N SER A 91 4.30 8.68 -5.37
CA SER A 91 4.98 7.45 -5.77
C SER A 91 4.84 6.42 -4.65
N LEU A 92 4.22 5.27 -4.95
CA LEU A 92 3.98 4.16 -4.02
C LEU A 92 4.75 2.93 -4.45
N ASN A 93 5.71 2.51 -3.63
CA ASN A 93 6.43 1.26 -3.84
C ASN A 93 5.61 0.09 -3.31
N LEU A 94 5.35 -0.90 -4.18
CA LEU A 94 4.56 -2.07 -3.83
C LEU A 94 5.34 -3.11 -3.02
N GLY A 95 6.68 -3.14 -3.16
CA GLY A 95 7.48 -4.21 -2.57
C GLY A 95 7.00 -5.59 -2.98
N THR A 96 6.77 -6.47 -2.00
CA THR A 96 6.21 -7.82 -2.19
C THR A 96 4.71 -7.88 -1.94
N ALA A 97 4.02 -6.74 -1.85
CA ALA A 97 2.59 -6.70 -1.55
C ALA A 97 1.75 -7.40 -2.63
N GLY A 98 0.68 -8.05 -2.20
CA GLY A 98 -0.34 -8.66 -3.05
C GLY A 98 -1.74 -8.43 -2.47
N GLY A 99 -2.76 -8.47 -3.33
CA GLY A 99 -4.13 -8.19 -2.95
C GLY A 99 -4.40 -6.70 -2.75
N GLU A 100 -5.36 -6.37 -1.91
CA GLU A 100 -5.77 -4.99 -1.66
C GLU A 100 -4.73 -4.21 -0.84
N ILE A 101 -4.38 -3.05 -1.33
CA ILE A 101 -3.49 -2.09 -0.66
C ILE A 101 -4.28 -0.87 -0.28
N HIS A 102 -4.14 -0.46 0.98
CA HIS A 102 -4.67 0.77 1.54
C HIS A 102 -3.53 1.56 2.17
N LYS A 103 -3.27 2.75 1.66
CA LYS A 103 -2.29 3.70 2.19
C LYS A 103 -2.95 5.08 2.32
N SER A 104 -2.30 5.99 3.02
CA SER A 104 -2.82 7.35 3.20
C SER A 104 -1.71 8.39 3.11
N ILE A 105 -2.10 9.59 2.74
CA ILE A 105 -1.28 10.79 2.81
C ILE A 105 -2.07 11.83 3.61
N THR A 106 -1.48 12.33 4.69
CA THR A 106 -2.05 13.41 5.50
C THR A 106 -1.51 14.75 4.99
N ILE A 107 -2.41 15.70 4.74
CA ILE A 107 -2.11 17.04 4.26
C ILE A 107 -2.56 18.04 5.35
N ASN A 108 -1.62 18.77 5.92
CA ASN A 108 -1.86 19.79 6.94
C ASN A 108 -1.83 21.17 6.31
N SER A 109 -2.83 22.00 6.58
CA SER A 109 -2.96 23.35 5.99
C SER A 109 -3.64 24.34 6.93
N ASN A 110 -3.71 25.60 6.52
CA ASN A 110 -4.48 26.65 7.19
C ASN A 110 -5.96 26.70 6.76
N ASP A 111 -6.49 25.64 6.13
CA ASP A 111 -7.93 25.52 5.89
C ASP A 111 -8.66 25.54 7.23
N ALA A 112 -9.50 26.56 7.45
CA ALA A 112 -10.15 26.77 8.74
C ALA A 112 -11.24 25.73 9.03
N THR A 113 -11.77 25.09 7.98
CA THR A 113 -12.85 24.08 8.10
C THR A 113 -12.30 22.68 8.28
N VAL A 114 -11.24 22.33 7.53
CA VAL A 114 -10.62 21.00 7.52
C VAL A 114 -9.09 21.16 7.48
N PRO A 115 -8.46 21.54 8.61
CA PRO A 115 -7.01 21.80 8.64
C PRO A 115 -6.17 20.56 8.38
N ILE A 116 -6.72 19.38 8.64
CA ILE A 116 -6.09 18.09 8.37
C ILE A 116 -6.94 17.32 7.36
N LYS A 117 -6.43 17.15 6.16
CA LYS A 117 -7.10 16.40 5.10
C LYS A 117 -6.33 15.14 4.78
N VAL A 118 -7.02 14.03 4.59
CA VAL A 118 -6.43 12.72 4.28
C VAL A 118 -6.81 12.30 2.87
N LEU A 119 -5.80 11.98 2.06
CA LEU A 119 -5.96 11.29 0.78
C LEU A 119 -5.75 9.79 1.01
N ALA A 120 -6.77 8.99 0.72
CA ALA A 120 -6.65 7.54 0.68
C ALA A 120 -6.06 7.09 -0.67
N LEU A 121 -5.14 6.16 -0.62
CA LEU A 121 -4.53 5.52 -1.79
C LEU A 121 -4.93 4.05 -1.80
N LYS A 122 -5.46 3.58 -2.92
CA LYS A 122 -5.92 2.20 -3.10
C LYS A 122 -5.33 1.59 -4.36
N ALA A 123 -5.05 0.30 -4.29
CA ALA A 123 -4.72 -0.55 -5.43
C ALA A 123 -5.07 -2.00 -5.11
N ASN A 124 -5.34 -2.82 -6.13
CA ASN A 124 -5.44 -4.27 -5.99
C ASN A 124 -4.31 -4.92 -6.79
N VAL A 125 -3.30 -5.42 -6.08
CA VAL A 125 -2.10 -6.00 -6.71
C VAL A 125 -2.35 -7.45 -7.10
N ILE A 126 -2.41 -7.70 -8.40
CA ILE A 126 -2.55 -9.05 -8.94
C ILE A 126 -1.23 -9.80 -8.75
N GLN A 127 -1.28 -10.85 -7.96
CA GLN A 127 -0.19 -11.82 -7.82
C GLN A 127 -0.64 -13.17 -8.36
N PRO A 128 -0.08 -13.63 -9.48
CA PRO A 128 -0.44 -14.91 -10.08
C PRO A 128 -0.01 -16.11 -9.21
N ILE A 129 0.94 -15.92 -8.31
CA ILE A 129 1.36 -16.91 -7.32
C ILE A 129 1.24 -16.28 -5.94
N GLN A 130 0.43 -16.86 -5.09
CA GLN A 130 0.22 -16.42 -3.70
C GLN A 130 0.79 -17.43 -2.73
N LEU A 131 1.41 -16.93 -1.68
CA LEU A 131 1.87 -17.70 -0.53
C LEU A 131 0.88 -17.49 0.62
N LEU A 132 0.36 -18.56 1.20
CA LEU A 132 -0.68 -18.53 2.22
C LEU A 132 -0.29 -19.39 3.44
N PRO A 133 -0.68 -18.99 4.67
CA PRO A 133 -1.42 -17.78 5.04
C PRO A 133 -0.55 -16.51 5.06
N GLN A 134 0.76 -16.64 4.93
CA GLN A 134 1.77 -15.57 5.01
C GLN A 134 2.86 -15.81 3.96
N GLN A 135 3.74 -14.83 3.75
CA GLN A 135 4.78 -14.90 2.70
C GLN A 135 6.10 -15.51 3.17
N TYR A 136 6.10 -16.20 4.30
CA TYR A 136 7.30 -16.78 4.91
C TYR A 136 6.93 -18.06 5.68
N ILE A 137 7.94 -18.89 6.00
CA ILE A 137 7.80 -20.02 6.91
C ILE A 137 8.46 -19.65 8.24
N ALA A 138 7.67 -19.60 9.31
CA ALA A 138 8.19 -19.55 10.66
C ALA A 138 8.22 -20.97 11.23
N PHE A 139 9.40 -21.45 11.60
CA PHE A 139 9.52 -22.66 12.39
C PHE A 139 9.16 -22.31 13.85
N GLY A 140 8.32 -23.12 14.46
CA GLY A 140 7.91 -22.94 15.86
C GLY A 140 9.07 -23.15 16.86
N ASP A 141 8.81 -23.86 17.94
CA ASP A 141 9.87 -24.20 18.91
C ASP A 141 10.92 -25.10 18.26
N ILE A 142 12.13 -24.56 18.11
CA ILE A 142 13.26 -25.25 17.49
C ILE A 142 14.21 -25.72 18.59
N MET A 143 14.63 -26.98 18.54
CA MET A 143 15.64 -27.54 19.43
C MET A 143 16.83 -28.02 18.61
N LYS A 144 18.05 -27.75 19.11
CA LYS A 144 19.30 -28.22 18.47
C LYS A 144 19.29 -29.72 18.26
N GLY A 145 19.57 -30.16 17.02
CA GLY A 145 19.65 -31.56 16.64
C GLY A 145 18.32 -32.26 16.37
N TYR A 146 17.18 -31.61 16.59
CA TYR A 146 15.86 -32.17 16.33
C TYR A 146 15.25 -31.59 15.05
N GLU A 147 14.61 -32.47 14.24
CA GLU A 147 13.88 -32.01 13.04
C GLU A 147 12.66 -31.22 13.44
N CYS A 148 12.53 -30.01 12.92
CA CYS A 148 11.29 -29.23 12.95
C CYS A 148 10.73 -29.05 11.52
N LYS A 149 9.43 -28.75 11.42
CA LYS A 149 8.71 -28.58 10.16
C LYS A 149 7.96 -27.27 10.12
N GLY A 150 7.92 -26.68 8.96
CA GLY A 150 7.08 -25.55 8.64
C GLY A 150 6.48 -25.72 7.26
N SER A 151 5.28 -25.20 7.05
CA SER A 151 4.59 -25.38 5.77
C SER A 151 4.00 -24.07 5.28
N ILE A 152 3.91 -23.96 3.96
CA ILE A 152 3.27 -22.85 3.26
C ILE A 152 2.50 -23.38 2.07
N THR A 153 1.34 -22.79 1.78
CA THR A 153 0.58 -23.11 0.59
C THR A 153 0.97 -22.17 -0.53
N VAL A 154 1.39 -22.72 -1.65
CA VAL A 154 1.64 -22.01 -2.91
C VAL A 154 0.41 -22.16 -3.78
N LYS A 155 -0.30 -21.05 -4.04
CA LYS A 155 -1.54 -21.01 -4.82
C LYS A 155 -1.32 -20.29 -6.14
N ASN A 156 -1.76 -20.91 -7.23
CA ASN A 156 -1.83 -20.30 -8.54
C ASN A 156 -3.18 -19.60 -8.71
N THR A 157 -3.19 -18.28 -8.80
CA THR A 157 -4.40 -17.48 -9.05
C THR A 157 -4.53 -17.06 -10.51
N SER A 158 -3.59 -17.46 -11.36
CA SER A 158 -3.62 -17.17 -12.79
C SER A 158 -4.57 -18.11 -13.55
N PRO A 159 -5.01 -17.73 -14.75
CA PRO A 159 -5.87 -18.57 -15.59
C PRO A 159 -5.11 -19.70 -16.31
N LYS A 160 -3.79 -19.80 -16.12
CA LYS A 160 -2.93 -20.80 -16.77
C LYS A 160 -2.20 -21.65 -15.74
N ASP A 161 -1.88 -22.89 -16.11
CA ASP A 161 -0.99 -23.74 -15.32
C ASP A 161 0.39 -23.10 -15.21
N ILE A 162 1.04 -23.25 -14.05
CA ILE A 162 2.40 -22.77 -13.77
C ILE A 162 3.27 -23.98 -13.42
N ILE A 163 4.44 -24.08 -14.04
CA ILE A 163 5.42 -25.09 -13.67
C ILE A 163 6.37 -24.48 -12.65
N LEU A 164 6.52 -25.13 -11.50
CA LEU A 164 7.53 -24.84 -10.50
C LEU A 164 8.70 -25.79 -10.68
N SER A 165 9.93 -25.26 -10.66
CA SER A 165 11.15 -26.04 -10.99
C SER A 165 12.38 -25.50 -10.25
N SER A 166 13.50 -26.22 -10.37
CA SER A 166 14.81 -25.76 -9.84
C SER A 166 14.78 -25.39 -8.35
N PHE A 167 14.14 -26.24 -7.54
CA PHE A 167 14.06 -26.00 -6.11
C PHE A 167 15.43 -26.10 -5.44
N SER A 168 15.75 -25.12 -4.60
CA SER A 168 16.92 -25.13 -3.72
C SER A 168 16.59 -24.55 -2.35
N THR A 169 17.37 -24.90 -1.35
CA THR A 169 17.16 -24.49 0.05
C THR A 169 18.48 -24.07 0.69
N SER A 170 18.42 -23.27 1.73
CA SER A 170 19.57 -23.00 2.59
C SER A 170 20.08 -24.28 3.27
N GLU A 171 21.35 -24.27 3.66
CA GLU A 171 21.99 -25.39 4.36
C GLU A 171 21.20 -25.86 5.60
N GLY A 172 21.12 -27.16 5.81
CA GLY A 172 20.39 -27.77 6.92
C GLY A 172 18.88 -27.86 6.70
N MET A 173 18.37 -27.35 5.58
CA MET A 173 16.96 -27.45 5.19
C MET A 173 16.76 -28.48 4.09
N SER A 174 15.56 -29.03 4.04
CA SER A 174 15.04 -29.80 2.91
C SER A 174 13.56 -29.51 2.72
N ILE A 175 13.04 -29.84 1.54
CA ILE A 175 11.61 -29.68 1.22
C ILE A 175 11.03 -30.98 0.66
N ASN A 176 9.71 -31.09 0.69
CA ASN A 176 8.98 -32.24 0.14
C ASN A 176 8.89 -32.25 -1.40
N MET A 177 9.57 -31.32 -2.07
CA MET A 177 9.57 -31.19 -3.54
C MET A 177 11.02 -31.22 -4.08
N ASN A 178 11.29 -32.10 -5.02
CA ASN A 178 12.59 -32.24 -5.66
C ASN A 178 12.53 -32.38 -7.20
N LYS A 179 11.32 -32.33 -7.77
CA LYS A 179 11.06 -32.44 -9.21
C LYS A 179 10.17 -31.26 -9.65
N ASN A 180 10.08 -31.06 -10.94
CA ASN A 180 9.13 -30.10 -11.51
C ASN A 180 7.69 -30.46 -11.10
N VAL A 181 6.95 -29.46 -10.67
CA VAL A 181 5.56 -29.58 -10.23
C VAL A 181 4.69 -28.66 -11.07
N THR A 182 3.64 -29.21 -11.68
CA THR A 182 2.63 -28.41 -12.38
C THR A 182 1.58 -27.96 -11.38
N LEU A 183 1.57 -26.66 -11.10
CA LEU A 183 0.55 -26.02 -10.29
C LEU A 183 -0.59 -25.57 -11.21
N LYS A 184 -1.69 -26.32 -11.18
CA LYS A 184 -2.86 -26.08 -12.03
C LYS A 184 -3.42 -24.69 -11.85
N SER A 185 -4.06 -24.15 -12.90
CA SER A 185 -4.85 -22.91 -12.80
C SER A 185 -5.81 -22.98 -11.62
N GLN A 186 -5.84 -21.93 -10.78
CA GLN A 186 -6.61 -21.84 -9.53
C GLN A 186 -6.29 -22.94 -8.48
N GLY A 187 -5.31 -23.80 -8.75
CA GLY A 187 -4.87 -24.86 -7.85
C GLY A 187 -3.88 -24.40 -6.79
N SER A 188 -3.64 -25.25 -5.82
CA SER A 188 -2.66 -25.02 -4.77
C SER A 188 -1.90 -26.28 -4.41
N ILE A 189 -0.68 -26.10 -3.88
CA ILE A 189 0.14 -27.16 -3.31
C ILE A 189 0.67 -26.73 -1.97
N THR A 190 0.92 -27.70 -1.08
CA THR A 190 1.59 -27.42 0.21
C THR A 190 3.08 -27.77 0.07
N LEU A 191 3.91 -26.74 0.24
CA LEU A 191 5.34 -26.86 0.37
C LEU A 191 5.68 -27.00 1.86
N THR A 192 6.28 -28.11 2.24
CA THR A 192 6.71 -28.38 3.61
C THR A 192 8.23 -28.37 3.67
N ALA A 193 8.76 -27.48 4.48
CA ALA A 193 10.17 -27.38 4.80
C ALA A 193 10.48 -28.16 6.09
N LYS A 194 11.61 -28.84 6.11
CA LYS A 194 12.21 -29.48 7.27
C LYS A 194 13.53 -28.79 7.57
N LEU A 195 13.82 -28.56 8.84
CA LEU A 195 15.07 -27.99 9.33
C LEU A 195 15.58 -28.81 10.51
N THR A 196 16.86 -29.20 10.47
CA THR A 196 17.57 -29.77 11.63
C THR A 196 18.71 -28.83 12.01
N PRO A 197 18.50 -27.94 13.03
CA PRO A 197 19.48 -26.91 13.36
C PRO A 197 20.72 -27.54 14.05
N LYS A 198 21.90 -27.16 13.56
CA LYS A 198 23.19 -27.59 14.14
C LYS A 198 23.61 -26.73 15.34
N ASN A 199 23.11 -25.49 15.43
CA ASN A 199 23.51 -24.51 16.44
C ASN A 199 22.29 -23.87 17.10
N LYS A 200 22.46 -23.40 18.35
CA LYS A 200 21.50 -22.52 19.04
C LYS A 200 21.50 -21.12 18.41
N GLY A 201 20.41 -20.39 18.57
CA GLY A 201 20.26 -19.02 18.09
C GLY A 201 19.30 -18.87 16.92
N TYR A 202 19.33 -17.72 16.29
CA TYR A 202 18.43 -17.42 15.17
C TYR A 202 18.87 -18.15 13.91
N PHE A 203 17.90 -18.81 13.29
CA PHE A 203 17.99 -19.35 11.95
C PHE A 203 17.31 -18.41 10.98
N ASN A 204 17.99 -18.10 9.87
CA ASN A 204 17.43 -17.37 8.74
C ASN A 204 17.88 -18.09 7.46
N GLY A 205 16.93 -18.52 6.67
CA GLY A 205 17.17 -19.25 5.44
C GLY A 205 16.12 -18.95 4.39
N TYR A 206 16.22 -19.62 3.25
CA TYR A 206 15.30 -19.44 2.14
C TYR A 206 15.03 -20.75 1.43
N ILE A 207 13.89 -20.79 0.74
CA ILE A 207 13.55 -21.75 -0.30
C ILE A 207 13.45 -20.96 -1.59
N HIS A 208 14.23 -21.34 -2.58
CA HIS A 208 14.26 -20.74 -3.90
C HIS A 208 13.68 -21.70 -4.92
N PHE A 209 12.89 -21.23 -5.87
CA PHE A 209 12.42 -21.99 -7.01
C PHE A 209 12.09 -21.11 -8.20
N ASN A 210 12.19 -21.69 -9.40
CA ASN A 210 11.79 -21.05 -10.64
C ASN A 210 10.33 -21.34 -10.96
N THR A 211 9.71 -20.44 -11.70
CA THR A 211 8.35 -20.61 -12.22
C THR A 211 8.29 -20.33 -13.71
N SER A 212 7.33 -20.93 -14.40
CA SER A 212 7.07 -20.66 -15.83
C SER A 212 6.26 -19.36 -16.04
N HIS A 213 5.89 -18.62 -14.97
CA HIS A 213 5.13 -17.38 -15.12
C HIS A 213 6.05 -16.22 -15.53
N PRO A 214 5.77 -15.50 -16.65
CA PRO A 214 6.70 -14.50 -17.19
C PRO A 214 6.95 -13.29 -16.27
N ASP A 215 5.96 -12.89 -15.48
CA ASP A 215 6.09 -11.77 -14.54
C ASP A 215 6.70 -12.19 -13.17
N PHE A 216 6.84 -13.50 -12.90
CA PHE A 216 7.36 -14.08 -11.66
C PHE A 216 8.26 -15.30 -11.96
N PRO A 217 9.36 -15.11 -12.70
CA PRO A 217 10.21 -16.23 -13.11
C PRO A 217 10.91 -16.92 -11.95
N VAL A 218 11.05 -16.20 -10.82
CA VAL A 218 11.75 -16.66 -9.61
C VAL A 218 10.92 -16.32 -8.39
N MET A 219 10.92 -17.23 -7.42
CA MET A 219 10.28 -17.05 -6.11
C MET A 219 11.25 -17.43 -4.99
N ASP A 220 11.31 -16.58 -3.97
CA ASP A 220 12.05 -16.82 -2.73
C ASP A 220 11.07 -16.81 -1.55
N ILE A 221 11.13 -17.85 -0.71
CA ILE A 221 10.38 -17.93 0.54
C ILE A 221 11.37 -17.85 1.68
N VAL A 222 11.28 -16.78 2.48
CA VAL A 222 12.09 -16.63 3.69
C VAL A 222 11.62 -17.63 4.75
N CYS A 223 12.57 -18.26 5.41
CA CYS A 223 12.34 -19.20 6.49
C CYS A 223 13.12 -18.77 7.71
N TYR A 224 12.49 -18.69 8.87
CA TYR A 224 13.17 -18.27 10.09
C TYR A 224 12.66 -19.00 11.33
N GLY A 225 13.46 -18.98 12.39
CA GLY A 225 13.14 -19.53 13.69
C GLY A 225 14.21 -19.19 14.72
N ASN A 226 13.96 -19.57 15.97
CA ASN A 226 14.91 -19.40 17.06
C ASN A 226 15.14 -20.73 17.76
N CYS A 227 16.36 -21.27 17.65
CA CYS A 227 16.78 -22.52 18.26
C CYS A 227 17.25 -22.29 19.70
N LYS A 228 16.57 -22.92 20.64
CA LYS A 228 16.89 -22.88 22.09
C LYS A 228 17.99 -23.87 22.48
#